data_cc687addb6901d6d46054be3ff02eaf7
#
_entry.id   cc687addb6901d6d46054be3ff02eaf7
#
_cell.length_a   1.000
_cell.length_b   1.000
_cell.length_c   1.000
_cell.angle_alpha   90.00
_cell.angle_beta   90.00
_cell.angle_gamma   90.00
#
_symmetry.space_group_name_H-M   'P 1'
#
loop_
_entity.id
_entity.type
_entity.pdbx_description
1 polymer ?
#
loop_
_entity_poly.entity_id
_entity_poly.type
_entity_poly.pdbx_seq_one_letter_code
_entity_poly.pdbx_strand_id
1 'polypeptide(L)'
;MEKDKAIGIFDSGLGGLSVLRKLKQELPGEDFIFYGDQKHAPYGEKSEEEVRSLSLSAYRFLQEKGVKSTVIACNTATSAAAPYLRELFPEDIIIGMEPAVKPAVEALQDESKSDKTKKKILIMATEHTIQGERLHQLISRFGDPSQFLLLPSPGIVRLLEAGKGDSPEMEDCLHQLLLPYQKEAISSIVLGCTHFPFVKEQIQKALPYPVQFFDGAKGTAKETRHRLEERGLLKEGIQKGEVVLFSSNEDSSLMEAFYRKNCLPRSR
;
A
#
# COMPACT_ATOMS: atom_id res chain seq x y z
N MET A 1 10.58 15.94 -22.79
CA MET A 1 11.19 16.71 -21.68
C MET A 1 11.16 15.87 -20.41
N GLU A 2 11.86 16.23 -19.35
CA GLU A 2 11.88 15.43 -18.10
C GLU A 2 10.47 15.28 -17.49
N LYS A 3 9.66 16.34 -17.53
CA LYS A 3 8.27 16.34 -17.05
C LYS A 3 7.33 15.40 -17.81
N ASP A 4 7.66 15.02 -19.04
CA ASP A 4 6.84 14.12 -19.87
C ASP A 4 7.12 12.64 -19.61
N LYS A 5 8.17 12.33 -18.82
CA LYS A 5 8.46 10.97 -18.41
C LYS A 5 7.42 10.44 -17.43
N ALA A 6 7.23 9.12 -17.41
CA ALA A 6 6.28 8.47 -16.53
C ALA A 6 6.71 8.48 -15.06
N ILE A 7 5.74 8.31 -14.16
CA ILE A 7 5.97 7.96 -12.75
C ILE A 7 6.10 6.44 -12.67
N GLY A 8 7.23 5.95 -12.16
CA GLY A 8 7.45 4.54 -11.87
C GLY A 8 6.81 4.15 -10.55
N ILE A 9 6.19 2.97 -10.51
CA ILE A 9 5.62 2.40 -9.29
C ILE A 9 6.08 0.95 -9.20
N PHE A 10 6.63 0.51 -8.07
CA PHE A 10 6.82 -0.91 -7.85
C PHE A 10 6.19 -1.40 -6.56
N ASP A 11 5.78 -2.65 -6.60
CA ASP A 11 5.25 -3.41 -5.47
C ASP A 11 5.80 -4.84 -5.49
N SER A 12 5.70 -5.53 -4.36
CA SER A 12 6.04 -6.96 -4.27
C SER A 12 5.13 -7.88 -5.10
N GLY A 13 3.99 -7.37 -5.57
CA GLY A 13 3.02 -8.14 -6.33
C GLY A 13 1.88 -7.28 -6.90
N LEU A 14 0.64 -7.76 -6.76
CA LEU A 14 -0.57 -7.10 -7.25
C LEU A 14 -1.03 -5.94 -6.37
N GLY A 15 -0.66 -5.96 -5.09
CA GLY A 15 -1.18 -5.04 -4.07
C GLY A 15 -1.01 -3.57 -4.42
N GLY A 16 0.13 -3.21 -5.01
CA GLY A 16 0.45 -1.84 -5.41
C GLY A 16 -0.51 -1.20 -6.41
N LEU A 17 -1.35 -1.99 -7.07
CA LEU A 17 -2.45 -1.47 -7.91
C LEU A 17 -3.44 -0.62 -7.09
N SER A 18 -3.55 -0.84 -5.78
CA SER A 18 -4.33 0.02 -4.88
C SER A 18 -3.75 1.45 -4.82
N VAL A 19 -2.42 1.55 -4.81
CA VAL A 19 -1.67 2.82 -4.80
C VAL A 19 -1.74 3.48 -6.18
N LEU A 20 -1.50 2.73 -7.26
CA LEU A 20 -1.65 3.21 -8.64
C LEU A 20 -3.04 3.83 -8.87
N ARG A 21 -4.11 3.19 -8.38
CA ARG A 21 -5.48 3.72 -8.47
C ARG A 21 -5.60 5.11 -7.83
N LYS A 22 -4.93 5.34 -6.69
CA LYS A 22 -4.95 6.63 -6.00
C LYS A 22 -4.07 7.67 -6.68
N LEU A 23 -2.91 7.26 -7.19
CA LEU A 23 -2.05 8.13 -8.00
C LEU A 23 -2.77 8.63 -9.25
N LYS A 24 -3.48 7.77 -9.97
CA LYS A 24 -4.30 8.16 -11.14
C LYS A 24 -5.43 9.16 -10.79
N GLN A 25 -5.97 9.07 -9.59
CA GLN A 25 -6.99 10.02 -9.12
C GLN A 25 -6.38 11.39 -8.76
N GLU A 26 -5.20 11.39 -8.13
CA GLU A 26 -4.50 12.60 -7.69
C GLU A 26 -3.76 13.29 -8.84
N LEU A 27 -3.24 12.52 -9.79
CA LEU A 27 -2.37 12.94 -10.90
C LEU A 27 -2.91 12.40 -12.24
N PRO A 28 -4.12 12.80 -12.67
CA PRO A 28 -4.79 12.18 -13.83
C PRO A 28 -4.10 12.44 -15.17
N GLY A 29 -3.23 13.45 -15.28
CA GLY A 29 -2.47 13.78 -16.50
C GLY A 29 -1.13 13.03 -16.60
N GLU A 30 -0.68 12.36 -15.54
CA GLU A 30 0.59 11.68 -15.51
C GLU A 30 0.52 10.27 -16.13
N ASP A 31 1.59 9.89 -16.82
CA ASP A 31 1.79 8.52 -17.27
C ASP A 31 2.41 7.68 -16.15
N PHE A 32 2.06 6.41 -16.09
CA PHE A 32 2.50 5.50 -15.05
C PHE A 32 3.10 4.22 -15.63
N ILE A 33 4.21 3.79 -15.09
CA ILE A 33 4.80 2.47 -15.30
C ILE A 33 4.71 1.72 -13.99
N PHE A 34 3.93 0.65 -13.95
CA PHE A 34 3.78 -0.22 -12.79
C PHE A 34 4.59 -1.49 -12.99
N TYR A 35 5.38 -1.86 -11.99
CA TYR A 35 6.10 -3.12 -11.92
C TYR A 35 5.68 -3.89 -10.66
N GLY A 36 5.07 -5.07 -10.86
CA GLY A 36 4.73 -6.02 -9.79
C GLY A 36 5.68 -7.19 -9.76
N ASP A 37 6.44 -7.34 -8.67
CA ASP A 37 7.38 -8.44 -8.51
C ASP A 37 6.72 -9.72 -8.00
N GLN A 38 5.70 -10.19 -8.75
CA GLN A 38 4.85 -11.33 -8.40
C GLN A 38 5.64 -12.65 -8.20
N LYS A 39 6.72 -12.84 -8.96
CA LYS A 39 7.58 -14.03 -8.86
C LYS A 39 8.17 -14.21 -7.47
N HIS A 40 8.43 -13.10 -6.77
CA HIS A 40 9.05 -13.11 -5.45
C HIS A 40 8.09 -12.72 -4.32
N ALA A 41 6.78 -12.55 -4.63
CA ALA A 41 5.77 -12.30 -3.62
C ALA A 41 5.58 -13.52 -2.69
N PRO A 42 5.26 -13.31 -1.39
CA PRO A 42 5.14 -12.04 -0.68
C PRO A 42 6.47 -11.59 -0.05
N TYR A 43 6.78 -10.28 -0.10
CA TYR A 43 7.98 -9.73 0.54
C TYR A 43 7.96 -9.79 2.06
N GLY A 44 6.79 -9.81 2.68
CA GLY A 44 6.64 -9.83 4.14
C GLY A 44 7.14 -11.10 4.83
N GLU A 45 7.56 -12.12 4.06
CA GLU A 45 8.09 -13.39 4.57
C GLU A 45 9.60 -13.54 4.30
N LYS A 46 10.22 -12.52 3.70
CA LYS A 46 11.64 -12.51 3.32
C LYS A 46 12.49 -11.76 4.33
N SER A 47 13.79 -12.05 4.32
CA SER A 47 14.75 -11.27 5.09
C SER A 47 14.83 -9.82 4.58
N GLU A 48 15.27 -8.91 5.44
CA GLU A 48 15.45 -7.50 5.06
C GLU A 48 16.44 -7.35 3.91
N GLU A 49 17.51 -8.14 3.91
CA GLU A 49 18.54 -8.14 2.87
C GLU A 49 17.97 -8.60 1.51
N GLU A 50 17.16 -9.66 1.50
CA GLU A 50 16.47 -10.11 0.28
C GLU A 50 15.51 -9.03 -0.25
N VAL A 51 14.73 -8.41 0.64
CA VAL A 51 13.81 -7.33 0.26
C VAL A 51 14.56 -6.13 -0.31
N ARG A 52 15.70 -5.75 0.27
CA ARG A 52 16.58 -4.70 -0.26
C ARG A 52 17.08 -5.02 -1.67
N SER A 53 17.59 -6.24 -1.87
CA SER A 53 18.11 -6.69 -3.17
C SER A 53 17.01 -6.69 -4.24
N LEU A 54 15.84 -7.25 -3.95
CA LEU A 54 14.70 -7.27 -4.87
C LEU A 54 14.18 -5.86 -5.16
N SER A 55 14.12 -4.99 -4.15
CA SER A 55 13.70 -3.60 -4.32
C SER A 55 14.68 -2.79 -5.18
N LEU A 56 15.99 -3.03 -5.03
CA LEU A 56 17.00 -2.40 -5.89
C LEU A 56 16.87 -2.87 -7.35
N SER A 57 16.58 -4.15 -7.57
CA SER A 57 16.34 -4.70 -8.91
C SER A 57 15.10 -4.09 -9.56
N ALA A 58 13.99 -3.99 -8.82
CA ALA A 58 12.75 -3.34 -9.27
C ALA A 58 12.97 -1.85 -9.58
N TYR A 59 13.70 -1.15 -8.71
CA TYR A 59 14.07 0.25 -8.90
C TYR A 59 14.88 0.45 -10.18
N ARG A 60 15.94 -0.34 -10.40
CA ARG A 60 16.78 -0.27 -11.61
C ARG A 60 15.97 -0.54 -12.87
N PHE A 61 15.08 -1.52 -12.85
CA PHE A 61 14.16 -1.79 -13.96
C PHE A 61 13.35 -0.54 -14.33
N LEU A 62 12.80 0.17 -13.34
CA LEU A 62 12.06 1.42 -13.59
C LEU A 62 12.96 2.54 -14.13
N GLN A 63 14.18 2.66 -13.61
CA GLN A 63 15.17 3.63 -14.14
C GLN A 63 15.53 3.36 -15.60
N GLU A 64 15.69 2.10 -15.99
CA GLU A 64 15.90 1.70 -17.40
C GLU A 64 14.72 2.07 -18.30
N LYS A 65 13.50 2.14 -17.76
CA LYS A 65 12.31 2.66 -18.45
C LYS A 65 12.25 4.19 -18.52
N GLY A 66 13.18 4.88 -17.90
CA GLY A 66 13.32 6.33 -17.97
C GLY A 66 12.26 7.07 -17.17
N VAL A 67 11.86 6.58 -15.98
CA VAL A 67 10.89 7.27 -15.12
C VAL A 67 11.48 8.52 -14.47
N LYS A 68 10.65 9.53 -14.20
CA LYS A 68 11.04 10.78 -13.52
C LYS A 68 10.99 10.70 -12.00
N SER A 69 10.31 9.72 -11.46
CA SER A 69 10.22 9.45 -10.01
C SER A 69 9.81 7.99 -9.78
N THR A 70 10.12 7.46 -8.61
CA THR A 70 9.76 6.10 -8.22
C THR A 70 8.93 6.10 -6.95
N VAL A 71 7.78 5.43 -6.99
CA VAL A 71 6.92 5.16 -5.83
C VAL A 71 7.09 3.71 -5.41
N ILE A 72 7.54 3.51 -4.18
CA ILE A 72 7.59 2.20 -3.53
C ILE A 72 6.22 1.97 -2.89
N ALA A 73 5.35 1.23 -3.57
CA ALA A 73 4.00 0.99 -3.10
C ALA A 73 3.94 0.01 -1.92
N CYS A 74 4.82 -0.99 -1.88
CA CYS A 74 4.88 -2.00 -0.84
C CYS A 74 5.36 -1.42 0.50
N ASN A 75 4.59 -1.60 1.60
CA ASN A 75 4.99 -1.16 2.95
C ASN A 75 6.26 -1.89 3.42
N THR A 76 6.36 -3.19 3.17
CA THR A 76 7.54 -4.00 3.51
C THR A 76 8.78 -3.49 2.77
N ALA A 77 8.68 -3.29 1.45
CA ALA A 77 9.78 -2.74 0.66
C ALA A 77 10.14 -1.31 1.09
N THR A 78 9.17 -0.48 1.44
CA THR A 78 9.44 0.86 1.96
C THR A 78 10.24 0.82 3.24
N SER A 79 9.83 -0.02 4.21
CA SER A 79 10.54 -0.15 5.48
C SER A 79 11.98 -0.63 5.29
N ALA A 80 12.17 -1.68 4.49
CA ALA A 80 13.47 -2.32 4.31
C ALA A 80 14.41 -1.56 3.37
N ALA A 81 13.90 -0.92 2.31
CA ALA A 81 14.73 -0.46 1.21
C ALA A 81 14.66 1.03 0.90
N ALA A 82 13.63 1.79 1.33
CA ALA A 82 13.54 3.20 0.95
C ALA A 82 14.71 4.06 1.46
N PRO A 83 15.20 3.92 2.71
CA PRO A 83 16.39 4.65 3.16
C PRO A 83 17.63 4.29 2.34
N TYR A 84 17.84 3.00 2.11
CA TYR A 84 18.95 2.47 1.33
C TYR A 84 18.96 2.99 -0.13
N LEU A 85 17.80 2.98 -0.80
CA LEU A 85 17.69 3.49 -2.17
C LEU A 85 17.94 5.01 -2.23
N ARG A 86 17.45 5.78 -1.25
CA ARG A 86 17.70 7.23 -1.19
C ARG A 86 19.17 7.56 -0.93
N GLU A 87 19.88 6.74 -0.20
CA GLU A 87 21.33 6.88 -0.01
C GLU A 87 22.10 6.60 -1.29
N LEU A 88 21.73 5.55 -2.04
CA LEU A 88 22.36 5.20 -3.31
C LEU A 88 22.05 6.20 -4.44
N PHE A 89 20.85 6.79 -4.43
CA PHE A 89 20.33 7.67 -5.48
C PHE A 89 19.77 8.98 -4.88
N PRO A 90 20.65 9.83 -4.31
CA PRO A 90 20.22 11.00 -3.53
C PRO A 90 19.53 12.08 -4.36
N GLU A 91 19.77 12.13 -5.68
CA GLU A 91 19.15 13.11 -6.58
C GLU A 91 17.76 12.68 -7.06
N ASP A 92 17.41 11.40 -6.89
CA ASP A 92 16.17 10.83 -7.41
C ASP A 92 14.99 11.07 -6.47
N ILE A 93 13.81 11.25 -7.06
CA ILE A 93 12.56 11.34 -6.29
C ILE A 93 12.07 9.92 -5.98
N ILE A 94 12.29 9.48 -4.74
CA ILE A 94 11.89 8.16 -4.24
C ILE A 94 10.88 8.34 -3.11
N ILE A 95 9.61 7.98 -3.39
CA ILE A 95 8.49 8.06 -2.46
C ILE A 95 8.19 6.67 -1.92
N GLY A 96 8.15 6.53 -0.59
CA GLY A 96 7.73 5.30 0.06
C GLY A 96 6.32 5.42 0.63
N MET A 97 5.64 4.29 0.78
CA MET A 97 4.34 4.21 1.44
C MET A 97 4.48 3.83 2.92
N GLU A 98 3.68 4.46 3.77
CA GLU A 98 3.61 4.15 5.20
C GLU A 98 2.19 3.78 5.62
N PRO A 99 2.04 2.94 6.67
CA PRO A 99 0.74 2.70 7.27
C PRO A 99 0.09 3.99 7.74
N ALA A 100 -1.21 4.14 7.52
CA ALA A 100 -1.98 5.35 7.77
C ALA A 100 -2.31 5.56 9.27
N VAL A 101 -1.28 5.52 10.14
CA VAL A 101 -1.43 5.65 11.60
C VAL A 101 -1.99 7.03 11.98
N LYS A 102 -1.40 8.12 11.44
CA LYS A 102 -1.81 9.48 11.76
C LYS A 102 -3.30 9.73 11.52
N PRO A 103 -3.88 9.50 10.34
CA PRO A 103 -5.29 9.75 10.10
C PRO A 103 -6.23 8.85 10.94
N ALA A 104 -5.80 7.64 11.30
CA ALA A 104 -6.57 6.77 12.18
C ALA A 104 -6.63 7.32 13.62
N VAL A 105 -5.51 7.88 14.12
CA VAL A 105 -5.46 8.53 15.43
C VAL A 105 -6.31 9.81 15.46
N GLU A 106 -6.23 10.64 14.42
CA GLU A 106 -7.05 11.86 14.30
C GLU A 106 -8.54 11.52 14.35
N ALA A 107 -8.97 10.48 13.61
CA ALA A 107 -10.35 10.01 13.64
C ALA A 107 -10.78 9.48 15.03
N LEU A 108 -9.91 8.72 15.70
CA LEU A 108 -10.16 8.22 17.04
C LEU A 108 -10.33 9.37 18.06
N GLN A 109 -9.50 10.42 17.95
CA GLN A 109 -9.58 11.59 18.81
C GLN A 109 -10.89 12.37 18.58
N ASP A 110 -11.36 12.48 17.35
CA ASP A 110 -12.63 13.14 17.04
C ASP A 110 -13.84 12.34 17.55
N GLU A 111 -13.83 11.02 17.45
CA GLU A 111 -14.86 10.16 18.05
C GLU A 111 -14.88 10.24 19.58
N SER A 112 -13.74 10.27 20.24
CA SER A 112 -13.63 10.27 21.70
C SER A 112 -14.20 11.54 22.36
N LYS A 113 -14.42 12.60 21.60
CA LYS A 113 -15.12 13.82 22.07
C LYS A 113 -16.62 13.56 22.34
N SER A 114 -17.21 12.59 21.63
CA SER A 114 -18.64 12.25 21.74
C SER A 114 -18.91 10.92 22.48
N ASP A 115 -17.94 10.03 22.53
CA ASP A 115 -18.06 8.70 23.11
C ASP A 115 -16.87 8.41 24.04
N LYS A 116 -17.15 8.21 25.34
CA LYS A 116 -16.12 7.94 26.38
C LYS A 116 -15.63 6.51 26.40
N THR A 117 -16.09 5.64 25.50
CA THR A 117 -15.56 4.26 25.40
C THR A 117 -14.11 4.30 24.95
N LYS A 118 -13.26 3.50 25.60
CA LYS A 118 -11.86 3.37 25.21
C LYS A 118 -11.76 2.50 23.95
N LYS A 119 -11.95 3.13 22.80
CA LYS A 119 -11.81 2.46 21.51
C LYS A 119 -10.34 2.29 21.12
N LYS A 120 -10.06 1.27 20.30
CA LYS A 120 -8.73 0.91 19.81
C LYS A 120 -8.64 1.01 18.30
N ILE A 121 -7.42 1.10 17.80
CA ILE A 121 -7.06 1.04 16.38
C ILE A 121 -6.42 -0.32 16.13
N LEU A 122 -6.96 -1.13 15.21
CA LEU A 122 -6.34 -2.37 14.77
C LEU A 122 -5.45 -2.09 13.55
N ILE A 123 -4.17 -2.44 13.63
CA ILE A 123 -3.24 -2.37 12.51
C ILE A 123 -3.06 -3.78 11.94
N MET A 124 -3.57 -4.01 10.74
CA MET A 124 -3.35 -5.24 9.97
C MET A 124 -2.19 -5.02 9.00
N ALA A 125 -1.14 -5.82 9.09
CA ALA A 125 0.03 -5.71 8.21
C ALA A 125 0.75 -7.06 8.07
N THR A 126 1.84 -7.07 7.29
CA THR A 126 2.76 -8.22 7.25
C THR A 126 3.54 -8.31 8.55
N GLU A 127 4.05 -9.50 8.89
CA GLU A 127 4.91 -9.73 10.06
C GLU A 127 6.08 -8.74 10.08
N HIS A 128 6.79 -8.62 8.94
CA HIS A 128 7.91 -7.69 8.79
C HIS A 128 7.51 -6.23 9.10
N THR A 129 6.33 -5.78 8.65
CA THR A 129 5.85 -4.42 8.93
C THR A 129 5.48 -4.25 10.41
N ILE A 130 4.85 -5.26 11.03
CA ILE A 130 4.48 -5.23 12.47
C ILE A 130 5.71 -5.17 13.37
N GLN A 131 6.75 -5.93 13.04
CA GLN A 131 8.00 -5.97 13.82
C GLN A 131 8.93 -4.80 13.49
N GLY A 132 8.70 -4.11 12.36
CA GLY A 132 9.55 -3.04 11.87
C GLY A 132 9.56 -1.81 12.78
N GLU A 133 10.73 -1.29 13.10
CA GLU A 133 10.94 -0.10 13.94
C GLU A 133 10.15 1.11 13.44
N ARG A 134 10.02 1.26 12.12
CA ARG A 134 9.30 2.38 11.50
C ARG A 134 7.83 2.45 11.91
N LEU A 135 7.12 1.32 12.00
CA LEU A 135 5.73 1.30 12.48
C LEU A 135 5.66 1.74 13.96
N HIS A 136 6.56 1.25 14.79
CA HIS A 136 6.62 1.62 16.21
C HIS A 136 6.93 3.11 16.41
N GLN A 137 7.81 3.69 15.59
CA GLN A 137 8.08 5.13 15.57
C GLN A 137 6.84 5.93 15.16
N LEU A 138 6.07 5.48 14.15
CA LEU A 138 4.81 6.14 13.76
C LEU A 138 3.77 6.08 14.89
N ILE A 139 3.61 4.93 15.53
CA ILE A 139 2.70 4.75 16.68
C ILE A 139 3.09 5.71 17.81
N SER A 140 4.35 5.71 18.23
CA SER A 140 4.84 6.56 19.32
C SER A 140 4.77 8.05 19.02
N ARG A 141 4.89 8.42 17.74
CA ARG A 141 4.82 9.82 17.29
C ARG A 141 3.40 10.37 17.30
N PHE A 142 2.39 9.57 16.97
CA PHE A 142 1.04 10.06 16.70
C PHE A 142 0.00 9.64 17.75
N GLY A 143 0.24 8.58 18.53
CA GLY A 143 -0.72 8.08 19.51
C GLY A 143 -0.09 7.41 20.72
N ASP A 144 -0.92 7.02 21.67
CA ASP A 144 -0.54 6.18 22.81
C ASP A 144 -0.47 4.71 22.34
N PRO A 145 0.67 4.01 22.49
CA PRO A 145 0.82 2.60 22.12
C PRO A 145 -0.28 1.68 22.65
N SER A 146 -0.85 1.97 23.83
CA SER A 146 -1.94 1.18 24.43
C SER A 146 -3.25 1.20 23.63
N GLN A 147 -3.41 2.15 22.71
CA GLN A 147 -4.58 2.29 21.85
C GLN A 147 -4.51 1.39 20.62
N PHE A 148 -3.37 0.73 20.36
CA PHE A 148 -3.18 -0.05 19.15
C PHE A 148 -3.19 -1.55 19.43
N LEU A 149 -3.82 -2.27 18.52
CA LEU A 149 -3.75 -3.73 18.39
C LEU A 149 -2.99 -4.03 17.10
N LEU A 150 -1.99 -4.89 17.16
CA LEU A 150 -1.16 -5.25 16.01
C LEU A 150 -1.52 -6.67 15.57
N LEU A 151 -1.91 -6.82 14.30
CA LEU A 151 -2.36 -8.09 13.73
C LEU A 151 -1.55 -8.44 12.48
N PRO A 152 -0.56 -9.32 12.60
CA PRO A 152 0.10 -9.93 11.44
C PRO A 152 -0.90 -10.71 10.59
N SER A 153 -0.92 -10.48 9.27
CA SER A 153 -1.96 -11.03 8.39
C SER A 153 -1.40 -11.60 7.08
N PRO A 154 -0.49 -12.59 7.12
CA PRO A 154 0.23 -13.09 5.93
C PRO A 154 -0.66 -13.83 4.92
N GLY A 155 -1.67 -14.58 5.37
CA GLY A 155 -2.53 -15.41 4.54
C GLY A 155 -3.30 -14.64 3.46
N ILE A 156 -3.69 -13.40 3.76
CA ILE A 156 -4.44 -12.53 2.85
C ILE A 156 -3.64 -12.25 1.57
N VAL A 157 -2.34 -11.95 1.69
CA VAL A 157 -1.48 -11.67 0.54
C VAL A 157 -1.39 -12.87 -0.38
N ARG A 158 -1.12 -14.06 0.18
CA ARG A 158 -1.00 -15.31 -0.60
C ARG A 158 -2.29 -15.63 -1.37
N LEU A 159 -3.45 -15.46 -0.75
CA LEU A 159 -4.74 -15.70 -1.38
C LEU A 159 -5.01 -14.71 -2.52
N LEU A 160 -4.68 -13.43 -2.33
CA LEU A 160 -4.84 -12.42 -3.39
C LEU A 160 -3.89 -12.66 -4.56
N GLU A 161 -2.62 -12.97 -4.32
CA GLU A 161 -1.65 -13.32 -5.37
C GLU A 161 -2.00 -14.62 -6.11
N ALA A 162 -2.78 -15.50 -5.48
CA ALA A 162 -3.36 -16.70 -6.13
C ALA A 162 -4.69 -16.44 -6.85
N GLY A 163 -5.16 -15.16 -6.93
CA GLY A 163 -6.45 -14.81 -7.54
C GLY A 163 -7.68 -15.21 -6.72
N LYS A 164 -7.51 -15.57 -5.44
CA LYS A 164 -8.56 -16.08 -4.54
C LYS A 164 -9.18 -15.00 -3.63
N GLY A 165 -9.18 -13.75 -4.05
CA GLY A 165 -9.69 -12.64 -3.23
C GLY A 165 -11.17 -12.73 -2.86
N ASP A 166 -11.99 -13.35 -3.71
CA ASP A 166 -13.45 -13.54 -3.48
C ASP A 166 -13.80 -15.00 -3.16
N SER A 167 -12.84 -15.80 -2.70
CA SER A 167 -13.03 -17.21 -2.44
C SER A 167 -13.48 -17.51 -1.01
N PRO A 168 -14.12 -18.66 -0.75
CA PRO A 168 -14.44 -19.11 0.61
C PRO A 168 -13.19 -19.18 1.52
N GLU A 169 -12.04 -19.54 0.97
CA GLU A 169 -10.79 -19.61 1.72
C GLU A 169 -10.35 -18.21 2.23
N MET A 170 -10.66 -17.14 1.50
CA MET A 170 -10.43 -15.77 1.98
C MET A 170 -11.38 -15.42 3.13
N GLU A 171 -12.66 -15.79 3.01
CA GLU A 171 -13.64 -15.56 4.08
C GLU A 171 -13.25 -16.32 5.37
N ASP A 172 -12.86 -17.58 5.25
CA ASP A 172 -12.38 -18.38 6.39
C ASP A 172 -11.10 -17.79 7.00
N CYS A 173 -10.13 -17.39 6.18
CA CYS A 173 -8.90 -16.76 6.62
C CYS A 173 -9.19 -15.50 7.45
N LEU A 174 -10.05 -14.60 6.95
CA LEU A 174 -10.41 -13.37 7.62
C LEU A 174 -11.21 -13.61 8.90
N HIS A 175 -12.13 -14.57 8.88
CA HIS A 175 -12.89 -14.95 10.06
C HIS A 175 -11.97 -15.46 11.18
N GLN A 176 -11.04 -16.36 10.87
CA GLN A 176 -10.08 -16.88 11.86
C GLN A 176 -9.15 -15.79 12.41
N LEU A 177 -8.64 -14.90 11.53
CA LEU A 177 -7.77 -13.80 11.92
C LEU A 177 -8.48 -12.81 12.86
N LEU A 178 -9.75 -12.50 12.59
CA LEU A 178 -10.48 -11.45 13.30
C LEU A 178 -11.31 -11.98 14.50
N LEU A 179 -11.49 -13.29 14.62
CA LEU A 179 -12.25 -13.91 15.72
C LEU A 179 -11.80 -13.44 17.11
N PRO A 180 -10.49 -13.33 17.45
CA PRO A 180 -10.04 -12.85 18.75
C PRO A 180 -10.42 -11.39 19.04
N TYR A 181 -10.66 -10.60 17.99
CA TYR A 181 -10.90 -9.15 18.05
C TYR A 181 -12.38 -8.77 18.00
N GLN A 182 -13.30 -9.72 17.82
CA GLN A 182 -14.73 -9.46 17.73
C GLN A 182 -15.35 -8.85 18.99
N LYS A 183 -14.70 -9.03 20.16
CA LYS A 183 -15.13 -8.46 21.45
C LYS A 183 -14.38 -7.17 21.81
N GLU A 184 -13.40 -6.78 21.02
CA GLU A 184 -12.65 -5.55 21.24
C GLU A 184 -13.44 -4.34 20.74
N ALA A 185 -13.28 -3.20 21.40
CA ALA A 185 -13.90 -1.95 20.97
C ALA A 185 -13.01 -1.28 19.89
N ILE A 186 -13.02 -1.80 18.66
CA ILE A 186 -12.25 -1.26 17.55
C ILE A 186 -13.04 -0.17 16.84
N SER A 187 -12.50 1.05 16.74
CA SER A 187 -13.10 2.13 15.95
C SER A 187 -12.63 2.10 14.51
N SER A 188 -11.35 1.76 14.30
CA SER A 188 -10.75 1.81 12.97
C SER A 188 -9.71 0.71 12.75
N ILE A 189 -9.54 0.38 11.47
CA ILE A 189 -8.51 -0.55 10.98
C ILE A 189 -7.57 0.18 10.04
N VAL A 190 -6.27 0.12 10.35
CA VAL A 190 -5.21 0.55 9.44
C VAL A 190 -4.80 -0.64 8.57
N LEU A 191 -5.00 -0.50 7.27
CA LEU A 191 -4.59 -1.47 6.26
C LEU A 191 -3.11 -1.22 5.89
N GLY A 192 -2.21 -1.81 6.66
CA GLY A 192 -0.76 -1.65 6.55
C GLY A 192 -0.11 -2.52 5.46
N CYS A 193 -0.89 -3.00 4.50
CA CYS A 193 -0.45 -3.73 3.33
C CYS A 193 -1.25 -3.29 2.10
N THR A 194 -0.59 -3.16 0.94
CA THR A 194 -1.18 -2.75 -0.33
C THR A 194 -2.29 -3.67 -0.83
N HIS A 195 -2.28 -4.91 -0.41
CA HIS A 195 -3.28 -5.92 -0.78
C HIS A 195 -4.61 -5.75 -0.04
N PHE A 196 -4.58 -5.34 1.21
CA PHE A 196 -5.76 -5.37 2.09
C PHE A 196 -6.92 -4.46 1.67
N PRO A 197 -6.71 -3.31 0.98
CA PRO A 197 -7.82 -2.52 0.44
C PRO A 197 -8.75 -3.28 -0.52
N PHE A 198 -8.26 -4.37 -1.14
CA PHE A 198 -9.06 -5.19 -2.07
C PHE A 198 -10.01 -6.15 -1.38
N VAL A 199 -9.81 -6.45 -0.11
CA VAL A 199 -10.66 -7.32 0.72
C VAL A 199 -11.32 -6.56 1.88
N LYS A 200 -11.38 -5.25 1.78
CA LYS A 200 -11.96 -4.37 2.81
C LYS A 200 -13.40 -4.75 3.17
N GLU A 201 -14.22 -5.09 2.20
CA GLU A 201 -15.61 -5.48 2.42
C GLU A 201 -15.71 -6.82 3.17
N GLN A 202 -14.83 -7.77 2.85
CA GLN A 202 -14.77 -9.06 3.53
C GLN A 202 -14.24 -8.89 4.96
N ILE A 203 -13.24 -8.02 5.19
CA ILE A 203 -12.77 -7.66 6.55
C ILE A 203 -13.94 -7.09 7.36
N GLN A 204 -14.73 -6.18 6.79
CA GLN A 204 -15.88 -5.60 7.47
C GLN A 204 -16.94 -6.66 7.82
N LYS A 205 -17.19 -7.63 6.94
CA LYS A 205 -18.15 -8.73 7.19
C LYS A 205 -17.70 -9.67 8.31
N ALA A 206 -16.39 -9.83 8.52
CA ALA A 206 -15.84 -10.66 9.58
C ALA A 206 -15.94 -10.03 10.99
N LEU A 207 -16.34 -8.76 11.08
CA LEU A 207 -16.58 -8.04 12.35
C LEU A 207 -18.05 -7.80 12.58
N PRO A 208 -18.54 -7.92 13.83
CA PRO A 208 -19.97 -7.76 14.15
C PRO A 208 -20.44 -6.30 14.25
N TYR A 209 -19.54 -5.33 14.04
CA TYR A 209 -19.78 -3.90 14.12
C TYR A 209 -19.03 -3.13 13.03
N PRO A 210 -19.50 -1.93 12.64
CA PRO A 210 -18.83 -1.12 11.64
C PRO A 210 -17.52 -0.54 12.17
N VAL A 211 -16.51 -0.45 11.27
CA VAL A 211 -15.21 0.17 11.55
C VAL A 211 -14.82 1.12 10.43
N GLN A 212 -14.01 2.13 10.74
CA GLN A 212 -13.40 2.97 9.72
C GLN A 212 -12.12 2.32 9.18
N PHE A 213 -11.82 2.53 7.89
CA PHE A 213 -10.62 1.96 7.27
C PHE A 213 -9.71 3.07 6.78
N PHE A 214 -8.41 2.91 7.07
CA PHE A 214 -7.35 3.81 6.65
C PHE A 214 -6.24 3.04 5.92
N ASP A 215 -5.78 3.56 4.79
CA ASP A 215 -4.64 3.04 4.05
C ASP A 215 -3.70 4.19 3.63
N GLY A 216 -2.45 3.85 3.34
CA GLY A 216 -1.41 4.83 3.01
C GLY A 216 -1.49 5.42 1.59
N ALA A 217 -2.31 4.85 0.71
CA ALA A 217 -2.27 5.17 -0.73
C ALA A 217 -2.59 6.64 -1.04
N LYS A 218 -3.58 7.23 -0.32
CA LYS A 218 -3.93 8.66 -0.49
C LYS A 218 -2.79 9.58 -0.06
N GLY A 219 -2.13 9.28 1.06
CA GLY A 219 -0.97 10.04 1.54
C GLY A 219 0.19 9.97 0.57
N THR A 220 0.49 8.75 0.08
CA THR A 220 1.53 8.51 -0.92
C THR A 220 1.26 9.28 -2.22
N ALA A 221 0.02 9.28 -2.70
CA ALA A 221 -0.33 10.04 -3.92
C ALA A 221 -0.14 11.55 -3.76
N LYS A 222 -0.55 12.11 -2.61
CA LYS A 222 -0.33 13.53 -2.29
C LYS A 222 1.15 13.89 -2.17
N GLU A 223 1.94 13.04 -1.50
CA GLU A 223 3.39 13.24 -1.38
C GLU A 223 4.06 13.18 -2.76
N THR A 224 3.63 12.26 -3.63
CA THR A 224 4.14 12.17 -5.01
C THR A 224 3.86 13.47 -5.77
N ARG A 225 2.63 14.01 -5.70
CA ARG A 225 2.28 15.30 -6.30
C ARG A 225 3.21 16.40 -5.76
N HIS A 226 3.31 16.51 -4.44
CA HIS A 226 4.09 17.56 -3.78
C HIS A 226 5.56 17.54 -4.23
N ARG A 227 6.20 16.36 -4.26
CA ARG A 227 7.59 16.23 -4.70
C ARG A 227 7.81 16.59 -6.17
N LEU A 228 6.86 16.24 -7.02
CA LEU A 228 6.92 16.61 -8.44
C LEU A 228 6.70 18.12 -8.63
N GLU A 229 5.80 18.74 -7.85
CA GLU A 229 5.59 20.20 -7.84
C GLU A 229 6.85 20.95 -7.41
N GLU A 230 7.50 20.54 -6.31
CA GLU A 230 8.75 21.14 -5.81
C GLU A 230 9.88 21.12 -6.85
N ARG A 231 9.94 20.11 -7.69
CA ARG A 231 10.95 19.95 -8.75
C ARG A 231 10.50 20.49 -10.13
N GLY A 232 9.28 21.01 -10.27
CA GLY A 232 8.72 21.48 -11.54
C GLY A 232 8.54 20.36 -12.57
N LEU A 233 8.26 19.14 -12.11
CA LEU A 233 8.17 17.93 -12.91
C LEU A 233 6.75 17.44 -13.18
N LEU A 234 5.72 18.17 -12.78
CA LEU A 234 4.35 17.84 -13.13
C LEU A 234 4.13 17.98 -14.64
N LYS A 235 3.51 16.96 -15.23
CA LYS A 235 3.11 16.97 -16.64
C LYS A 235 2.00 18.01 -16.84
N GLU A 236 2.16 18.87 -17.82
CA GLU A 236 1.17 19.86 -18.20
C GLU A 236 0.19 19.25 -19.21
N GLY A 237 -1.09 19.58 -19.09
CA GLY A 237 -2.12 19.17 -20.05
C GLY A 237 -3.36 18.57 -19.41
N ILE A 238 -4.42 18.42 -20.24
CA ILE A 238 -5.74 17.92 -19.82
C ILE A 238 -5.93 16.44 -20.20
N GLN A 239 -5.02 15.87 -20.99
CA GLN A 239 -5.12 14.49 -21.44
C GLN A 239 -4.89 13.53 -20.28
N LYS A 240 -5.70 12.46 -20.20
CA LYS A 240 -5.46 11.37 -19.25
C LYS A 240 -4.17 10.66 -19.60
N GLY A 241 -3.34 10.45 -18.58
CA GLY A 241 -2.12 9.69 -18.72
C GLY A 241 -2.37 8.20 -18.98
N GLU A 242 -1.37 7.57 -19.58
CA GLU A 242 -1.35 6.15 -19.89
C GLU A 242 -0.81 5.33 -18.70
N VAL A 243 -1.12 4.02 -18.70
CA VAL A 243 -0.60 3.07 -17.72
C VAL A 243 -0.02 1.88 -18.47
N VAL A 244 1.23 1.59 -18.18
CA VAL A 244 1.92 0.38 -18.66
C VAL A 244 2.20 -0.53 -17.46
N LEU A 245 1.83 -1.80 -17.58
CA LEU A 245 2.00 -2.80 -16.53
C LEU A 245 3.13 -3.77 -16.89
N PHE A 246 3.99 -4.06 -15.94
CA PHE A 246 5.03 -5.07 -16.03
C PHE A 246 4.95 -6.01 -14.81
N SER A 247 5.15 -7.29 -15.06
CA SER A 247 5.25 -8.34 -14.03
C SER A 247 6.63 -9.02 -14.12
N SER A 248 7.15 -9.48 -12.99
CA SER A 248 8.29 -10.39 -12.99
C SER A 248 7.91 -11.83 -13.39
N ASN A 249 6.62 -12.16 -13.38
CA ASN A 249 6.11 -13.41 -13.97
C ASN A 249 6.08 -13.31 -15.50
N GLU A 250 6.30 -14.43 -16.18
CA GLU A 250 6.16 -14.53 -17.63
C GLU A 250 4.71 -14.28 -18.08
N ASP A 251 3.75 -14.76 -17.30
CA ASP A 251 2.31 -14.54 -17.52
C ASP A 251 1.81 -13.36 -16.66
N SER A 252 1.45 -12.26 -17.31
CA SER A 252 0.87 -11.06 -16.68
C SER A 252 -0.66 -11.08 -16.62
N SER A 253 -1.32 -12.13 -17.11
CA SER A 253 -2.79 -12.19 -17.29
C SER A 253 -3.55 -11.91 -15.98
N LEU A 254 -3.07 -12.44 -14.86
CA LEU A 254 -3.66 -12.20 -13.53
C LEU A 254 -3.57 -10.71 -13.14
N MET A 255 -2.42 -10.08 -13.36
CA MET A 255 -2.21 -8.66 -13.07
C MET A 255 -3.13 -7.79 -13.92
N GLU A 256 -3.22 -8.07 -15.22
CA GLU A 256 -4.09 -7.33 -16.13
C GLU A 256 -5.58 -7.49 -15.76
N ALA A 257 -6.01 -8.71 -15.47
CA ALA A 257 -7.39 -8.97 -15.02
C ALA A 257 -7.68 -8.23 -13.71
N PHE A 258 -6.74 -8.26 -12.77
CA PHE A 258 -6.85 -7.58 -11.48
C PHE A 258 -6.89 -6.05 -11.65
N TYR A 259 -6.05 -5.48 -12.53
CA TYR A 259 -6.07 -4.07 -12.87
C TYR A 259 -7.40 -3.66 -13.49
N ARG A 260 -7.90 -4.40 -14.49
CA ARG A 260 -9.20 -4.13 -15.12
C ARG A 260 -10.35 -4.14 -14.11
N LYS A 261 -10.38 -5.14 -13.22
CA LYS A 261 -11.42 -5.27 -12.19
C LYS A 261 -11.41 -4.12 -11.17
N ASN A 262 -10.21 -3.67 -10.73
CA ASN A 262 -10.06 -2.84 -9.54
C ASN A 262 -9.66 -1.39 -9.82
N CYS A 263 -9.08 -1.10 -11.00
CA CYS A 263 -8.48 0.21 -11.30
C CYS A 263 -9.13 0.94 -12.47
N LEU A 264 -9.98 0.27 -13.26
CA LEU A 264 -10.75 0.90 -14.32
C LEU A 264 -12.17 1.24 -13.86
N PRO A 265 -12.80 2.28 -14.41
CA PRO A 265 -14.22 2.54 -14.18
C PRO A 265 -15.02 1.31 -14.58
N ARG A 266 -15.97 0.90 -13.75
CA ARG A 266 -16.93 -0.14 -14.16
C ARG A 266 -17.72 0.42 -15.35
N SER A 267 -17.68 -0.26 -16.49
CA SER A 267 -18.61 0.02 -17.60
C SER A 267 -20.03 -0.11 -17.06
N ARG A 268 -20.78 0.97 -17.20
CA ARG A 268 -22.23 1.01 -16.86
C ARG A 268 -23.01 0.10 -17.78
#